data_8228c3faab3bd71a30cd621eec9983d4
#
_entry.id   8228c3faab3bd71a30cd621eec9983d4
#
_cell.length_a   1.000
_cell.length_b   1.000
_cell.length_c   1.000
_cell.angle_alpha   90.00
_cell.angle_beta   90.00
_cell.angle_gamma   90.00
#
_symmetry.space_group_name_H-M   'P 1'
#
loop_
_entity.id
_entity.type
_entity.pdbx_description
1 polymer ?
#
loop_
_entity_poly.entity_id
_entity_poly.type
_entity_poly.pdbx_seq_one_letter_code
_entity_poly.pdbx_strand_id
1 'polypeptide(L)'
;ILDPIFESDFCLHSYGFRKGRCTMDAIAVIMPLFNTSNKHYYVIEGDIRSYFDTVHHRKLLSLVKRRIADKDIIDLIWKFLKAGVMEGQLFAKTEQGVPQGGIISPLLANIYLPELDTWAEKKWDLDQYPRQKNRAAGKGNYKMVRYADDFVVVSNGTLAEARAVKEELKDFLSTSLHLELSEEKTKITHIRHGFTFLG
;
A
#
# COMPACT_ATOMS: atom_id res chain seq x y z
N ILE A 1 8.19 -0.98 21.34
CA ILE A 1 6.89 -1.00 22.07
C ILE A 1 5.72 -0.98 21.08
N LEU A 2 5.72 -0.07 20.07
CA LEU A 2 4.58 0.06 19.14
C LEU A 2 4.50 -1.07 18.10
N ASP A 3 5.63 -1.54 17.54
CA ASP A 3 5.66 -2.56 16.50
C ASP A 3 4.80 -3.80 16.79
N PRO A 4 4.91 -4.46 17.95
CA PRO A 4 4.11 -5.66 18.21
C PRO A 4 2.59 -5.42 18.23
N ILE A 5 2.17 -4.18 18.56
CA ILE A 5 0.75 -3.82 18.63
C ILE A 5 0.17 -3.73 17.20
N PHE A 6 0.89 -3.08 16.30
CA PHE A 6 0.42 -2.85 14.94
C PHE A 6 0.74 -3.99 13.98
N GLU A 7 1.81 -4.75 14.23
CA GLU A 7 2.19 -5.91 13.40
C GLU A 7 1.06 -6.93 13.27
N SER A 8 0.23 -7.08 14.32
CA SER A 8 -0.93 -7.98 14.31
C SER A 8 -2.05 -7.54 13.36
N ASP A 9 -2.07 -6.27 12.97
CA ASP A 9 -3.11 -5.70 12.10
C ASP A 9 -2.68 -5.62 10.63
N PHE A 10 -1.39 -5.86 10.36
CA PHE A 10 -0.87 -5.73 9.01
C PHE A 10 -1.28 -6.91 8.13
N CYS A 11 -1.73 -6.58 6.94
CA CYS A 11 -2.10 -7.55 5.91
C CYS A 11 -1.00 -8.58 5.64
N LEU A 12 -1.40 -9.80 5.31
CA LEU A 12 -0.49 -10.88 4.95
C LEU A 12 0.37 -10.53 3.74
N HIS A 13 -0.15 -9.77 2.79
CA HIS A 13 0.51 -9.39 1.53
C HIS A 13 1.19 -8.01 1.55
N SER A 14 1.47 -7.50 2.75
CA SER A 14 2.29 -6.31 3.00
C SER A 14 3.65 -6.72 3.57
N TYR A 15 4.75 -6.28 2.97
CA TYR A 15 6.09 -6.81 3.26
C TYR A 15 7.09 -5.77 3.75
N GLY A 16 7.05 -4.54 3.23
CA GLY A 16 8.04 -3.52 3.54
C GLY A 16 8.09 -3.09 5.00
N PHE A 17 9.29 -2.85 5.52
CA PHE A 17 9.54 -2.40 6.89
C PHE A 17 8.97 -3.31 8.00
N ARG A 18 8.80 -4.59 7.73
CA ARG A 18 8.27 -5.57 8.68
C ARG A 18 9.34 -6.60 9.05
N LYS A 19 9.41 -6.91 10.34
CA LYS A 19 10.38 -7.89 10.86
C LYS A 19 10.10 -9.28 10.28
N GLY A 20 11.17 -9.93 9.78
CA GLY A 20 11.08 -11.28 9.22
C GLY A 20 10.41 -11.35 7.84
N ARG A 21 10.26 -10.21 7.14
CA ARG A 21 9.77 -10.14 5.77
C ARG A 21 10.77 -9.42 4.88
N CYS A 22 10.93 -9.91 3.66
CA CYS A 22 11.87 -9.35 2.70
C CYS A 22 11.25 -9.22 1.29
N THR A 23 12.00 -8.63 0.37
CA THR A 23 11.57 -8.47 -1.02
C THR A 23 11.31 -9.81 -1.70
N MET A 24 12.10 -10.84 -1.37
CA MET A 24 11.92 -12.17 -1.93
C MET A 24 10.60 -12.82 -1.54
N ASP A 25 10.08 -12.53 -0.33
CA ASP A 25 8.78 -13.04 0.11
C ASP A 25 7.64 -12.43 -0.73
N ALA A 26 7.72 -11.12 -1.03
CA ALA A 26 6.76 -10.45 -1.90
C ALA A 26 6.80 -11.04 -3.33
N ILE A 27 7.99 -11.25 -3.88
CA ILE A 27 8.18 -11.84 -5.21
C ILE A 27 7.67 -13.28 -5.24
N ALA A 28 7.93 -14.08 -4.21
CA ALA A 28 7.48 -15.47 -4.12
C ALA A 28 5.96 -15.63 -4.18
N VAL A 29 5.20 -14.62 -3.74
CA VAL A 29 3.73 -14.60 -3.86
C VAL A 29 3.27 -14.25 -5.27
N ILE A 30 4.00 -13.38 -5.96
CA ILE A 30 3.62 -12.89 -7.29
C ILE A 30 3.93 -13.91 -8.38
N MET A 31 5.11 -14.54 -8.33
CA MET A 31 5.59 -15.44 -9.38
C MET A 31 4.63 -16.58 -9.76
N PRO A 32 4.00 -17.29 -8.81
CA PRO A 32 3.05 -18.34 -9.15
C PRO A 32 1.79 -17.86 -9.86
N LEU A 33 1.45 -16.56 -9.78
CA LEU A 33 0.27 -16.00 -10.41
C LEU A 33 0.42 -15.90 -11.94
N PHE A 34 1.64 -15.88 -12.44
CA PHE A 34 1.94 -15.81 -13.89
C PHE A 34 2.01 -17.16 -14.59
N ASN A 35 1.84 -18.26 -13.86
CA ASN A 35 1.84 -19.58 -14.48
C ASN A 35 0.62 -19.77 -15.41
N THR A 36 0.69 -20.79 -16.29
CA THR A 36 -0.35 -21.10 -17.27
C THR A 36 -1.71 -21.41 -16.67
N SER A 37 -1.75 -21.88 -15.42
CA SER A 37 -3.00 -22.20 -14.71
C SER A 37 -3.71 -20.96 -14.19
N ASN A 38 -2.96 -19.97 -13.67
CA ASN A 38 -3.51 -18.75 -13.06
C ASN A 38 -3.79 -17.64 -14.08
N LYS A 39 -3.03 -17.61 -15.19
CA LYS A 39 -3.27 -16.74 -16.35
C LYS A 39 -3.37 -15.25 -16.02
N HIS A 40 -2.58 -14.76 -15.04
CA HIS A 40 -2.48 -13.32 -14.79
C HIS A 40 -1.54 -12.71 -15.84
N TYR A 41 -2.04 -11.75 -16.60
CA TYR A 41 -1.31 -11.19 -17.74
C TYR A 41 -1.05 -9.71 -17.63
N TYR A 42 -1.83 -8.99 -16.83
CA TYR A 42 -1.64 -7.57 -16.62
C TYR A 42 -1.17 -7.29 -15.20
N VAL A 43 -0.21 -6.39 -15.10
CA VAL A 43 0.34 -5.89 -13.85
C VAL A 43 0.12 -4.39 -13.81
N ILE A 44 -0.50 -3.89 -12.76
CA ILE A 44 -0.56 -2.47 -12.44
C ILE A 44 0.59 -2.23 -11.46
N GLU A 45 1.62 -1.53 -11.90
CA GLU A 45 2.75 -1.08 -11.09
C GLU A 45 2.33 0.22 -10.44
N GLY A 46 2.02 0.21 -9.15
CA GLY A 46 1.49 1.37 -8.44
C GLY A 46 2.54 2.05 -7.59
N ASP A 47 2.64 3.37 -7.70
CA ASP A 47 3.49 4.24 -6.90
C ASP A 47 2.67 5.37 -6.27
N ILE A 48 2.84 5.61 -5.00
CA ILE A 48 2.19 6.71 -4.29
C ILE A 48 3.09 7.93 -4.31
N ARG A 49 2.58 9.03 -4.86
CA ARG A 49 3.36 10.25 -5.04
C ARG A 49 3.84 10.81 -3.70
N SER A 50 5.16 10.93 -3.55
CA SER A 50 5.80 11.51 -2.36
C SER A 50 5.19 11.00 -1.04
N TYR A 51 5.02 9.69 -0.91
CA TYR A 51 4.23 9.08 0.14
C TYR A 51 4.59 9.61 1.54
N PHE A 52 5.88 9.57 1.91
CA PHE A 52 6.33 10.02 3.24
C PHE A 52 6.06 11.50 3.50
N ASP A 53 6.00 12.33 2.45
CA ASP A 53 5.77 13.77 2.56
C ASP A 53 4.27 14.14 2.59
N THR A 54 3.40 13.20 2.18
CA THR A 54 1.96 13.46 2.00
C THR A 54 1.06 12.79 3.04
N VAL A 55 1.62 11.98 3.94
CA VAL A 55 0.86 11.32 5.02
C VAL A 55 0.12 12.35 5.87
N HIS A 56 -1.22 12.30 5.89
CA HIS A 56 -2.03 13.27 6.61
C HIS A 56 -2.02 13.00 8.12
N HIS A 57 -1.47 13.92 8.93
CA HIS A 57 -1.22 13.72 10.36
C HIS A 57 -2.48 13.35 11.17
N ARG A 58 -3.61 14.05 10.95
CA ARG A 58 -4.84 13.76 11.70
C ARG A 58 -5.42 12.39 11.36
N LYS A 59 -5.34 11.99 10.09
CA LYS A 59 -5.77 10.66 9.66
C LYS A 59 -4.88 9.60 10.29
N LEU A 60 -3.56 9.76 10.23
CA LEU A 60 -2.61 8.85 10.88
C LEU A 60 -2.92 8.68 12.37
N LEU A 61 -3.11 9.79 13.10
CA LEU A 61 -3.44 9.71 14.52
C LEU A 61 -4.79 9.03 14.78
N SER A 62 -5.76 9.19 13.89
CA SER A 62 -7.04 8.47 14.01
C SER A 62 -6.85 6.96 13.90
N LEU A 63 -5.93 6.50 13.05
CA LEU A 63 -5.57 5.09 12.91
C LEU A 63 -4.82 4.58 14.15
N VAL A 64 -3.85 5.35 14.65
CA VAL A 64 -3.13 5.03 15.89
C VAL A 64 -4.08 4.87 17.08
N LYS A 65 -5.05 5.77 17.22
CA LYS A 65 -6.05 5.77 18.29
C LYS A 65 -6.98 4.54 18.29
N ARG A 66 -7.07 3.81 17.21
CA ARG A 66 -7.83 2.55 17.17
C ARG A 66 -7.20 1.46 18.06
N ARG A 67 -5.89 1.53 18.30
CA ARG A 67 -5.14 0.52 19.06
C ARG A 67 -4.53 1.08 20.34
N ILE A 68 -4.30 2.37 20.43
CA ILE A 68 -3.64 3.04 21.54
C ILE A 68 -4.60 4.07 22.12
N ALA A 69 -5.00 3.85 23.38
CA ALA A 69 -5.81 4.77 24.15
C ALA A 69 -4.97 5.73 25.02
N ASP A 70 -3.68 5.39 25.22
CA ASP A 70 -2.76 6.18 26.05
C ASP A 70 -2.52 7.55 25.43
N LYS A 71 -2.92 8.60 26.18
CA LYS A 71 -2.86 9.99 25.74
C LYS A 71 -1.42 10.48 25.60
N ASP A 72 -0.53 10.07 26.49
CA ASP A 72 0.86 10.54 26.50
C ASP A 72 1.62 9.99 25.28
N ILE A 73 1.35 8.74 24.91
CA ILE A 73 1.89 8.13 23.69
C ILE A 73 1.34 8.86 22.43
N ILE A 74 0.06 9.16 22.39
CA ILE A 74 -0.56 9.88 21.27
C ILE A 74 0.03 11.29 21.15
N ASP A 75 0.18 12.00 22.27
CA ASP A 75 0.77 13.34 22.31
C ASP A 75 2.25 13.32 21.90
N LEU A 76 2.99 12.27 22.26
CA LEU A 76 4.37 12.09 21.85
C LEU A 76 4.47 11.89 20.32
N ILE A 77 3.63 11.02 19.76
CA ILE A 77 3.57 10.82 18.29
C ILE A 77 3.18 12.13 17.59
N TRP A 78 2.21 12.87 18.12
CA TRP A 78 1.84 14.17 17.59
C TRP A 78 2.98 15.18 17.59
N LYS A 79 3.71 15.28 18.69
CA LYS A 79 4.90 16.14 18.78
C LYS A 79 5.96 15.74 17.77
N PHE A 80 6.17 14.43 17.57
CA PHE A 80 7.10 13.91 16.57
C PHE A 80 6.69 14.32 15.15
N LEU A 81 5.41 14.19 14.79
CA LEU A 81 4.89 14.60 13.48
C LEU A 81 4.97 16.12 13.29
N LYS A 82 4.75 16.91 14.34
CA LYS A 82 4.82 18.38 14.32
C LYS A 82 6.23 18.94 14.47
N ALA A 83 7.22 18.11 14.78
CA ALA A 83 8.59 18.55 14.90
C ALA A 83 9.15 19.14 13.59
N GLY A 84 8.49 18.84 12.46
CA GLY A 84 8.83 19.38 11.15
C GLY A 84 10.15 18.84 10.59
N VAL A 85 10.53 19.36 9.45
CA VAL A 85 11.80 19.05 8.79
C VAL A 85 12.68 20.30 8.83
N MET A 86 13.93 20.15 9.24
CA MET A 86 14.93 21.20 9.07
C MET A 86 15.53 21.10 7.68
N GLU A 87 15.22 22.03 6.83
CA GLU A 87 15.87 22.20 5.53
C GLU A 87 16.88 23.36 5.64
N GLY A 88 18.16 23.01 5.81
CA GLY A 88 19.22 23.99 6.09
C GLY A 88 19.00 24.69 7.43
N GLN A 89 18.82 26.02 7.44
CA GLN A 89 18.55 26.83 8.64
C GLN A 89 17.06 27.20 8.81
N LEU A 90 16.19 26.76 7.91
CA LEU A 90 14.75 27.07 7.93
C LEU A 90 13.96 25.90 8.54
N PHE A 91 13.19 26.21 9.58
CA PHE A 91 12.24 25.29 10.19
C PHE A 91 10.88 25.45 9.53
N ALA A 92 10.40 24.39 8.84
CA ALA A 92 9.06 24.37 8.29
C ALA A 92 8.15 23.48 9.17
N LYS A 93 7.09 24.08 9.71
CA LYS A 93 6.00 23.30 10.34
C LYS A 93 5.20 22.62 9.24
N THR A 94 5.13 21.29 9.28
CA THR A 94 4.34 20.52 8.34
C THR A 94 3.00 20.10 8.96
N GLU A 95 1.91 20.15 8.17
CA GLU A 95 0.61 19.58 8.56
C GLU A 95 0.43 18.16 8.04
N GLN A 96 1.33 17.72 7.19
CA GLN A 96 1.41 16.41 6.56
C GLN A 96 2.86 15.95 6.47
N GLY A 97 3.03 14.67 6.24
CA GLY A 97 4.34 14.02 6.10
C GLY A 97 4.85 13.42 7.40
N VAL A 98 5.68 12.41 7.25
CA VAL A 98 6.49 11.81 8.33
C VAL A 98 7.95 12.09 8.03
N PRO A 99 8.76 12.49 9.03
CA PRO A 99 10.15 12.83 8.81
C PRO A 99 10.92 11.68 8.16
N GLN A 100 11.49 11.91 6.98
CA GLN A 100 12.31 10.91 6.29
C GLN A 100 13.58 10.62 7.12
N GLY A 101 13.93 9.35 7.28
CA GLY A 101 15.06 8.92 8.13
C GLY A 101 14.75 8.85 9.64
N GLY A 102 13.56 9.22 10.08
CA GLY A 102 13.13 9.02 11.46
C GLY A 102 12.92 7.53 11.78
N ILE A 103 13.41 7.08 12.94
CA ILE A 103 13.33 5.67 13.37
C ILE A 103 11.87 5.15 13.40
N ILE A 104 10.91 5.99 13.73
CA ILE A 104 9.49 5.63 13.82
C ILE A 104 8.74 5.77 12.48
N SER A 105 9.30 6.51 11.51
CA SER A 105 8.61 6.83 10.25
C SER A 105 8.20 5.61 9.44
N PRO A 106 9.00 4.54 9.31
CA PRO A 106 8.59 3.32 8.61
C PRO A 106 7.37 2.64 9.26
N LEU A 107 7.31 2.62 10.60
CA LEU A 107 6.16 2.09 11.32
C LEU A 107 4.91 2.95 11.10
N LEU A 108 5.03 4.28 11.22
CA LEU A 108 3.91 5.20 10.99
C LEU A 108 3.38 5.11 9.56
N ALA A 109 4.27 4.95 8.60
CA ALA A 109 3.91 4.67 7.22
C ALA A 109 3.13 3.35 7.08
N ASN A 110 3.61 2.30 7.74
CA ASN A 110 2.92 1.01 7.75
C ASN A 110 1.59 1.02 8.52
N ILE A 111 1.36 1.94 9.45
CA ILE A 111 0.06 2.13 10.12
C ILE A 111 -0.95 2.81 9.20
N TYR A 112 -0.49 3.59 8.23
CA TYR A 112 -1.37 4.35 7.34
C TYR A 112 -1.96 3.53 6.19
N LEU A 113 -1.16 2.67 5.56
CA LEU A 113 -1.53 1.91 4.36
C LEU A 113 -2.37 0.64 4.56
N PRO A 114 -2.54 0.04 5.77
CA PRO A 114 -3.42 -1.11 5.94
C PRO A 114 -4.88 -0.87 5.53
N GLU A 115 -5.34 0.38 5.45
CA GLU A 115 -6.67 0.65 4.89
C GLU A 115 -6.74 0.34 3.40
N LEU A 116 -5.66 0.61 2.64
CA LEU A 116 -5.53 0.19 1.25
C LEU A 116 -5.48 -1.33 1.14
N ASP A 117 -4.66 -1.98 1.97
CA ASP A 117 -4.54 -3.43 1.99
C ASP A 117 -5.88 -4.10 2.28
N THR A 118 -6.58 -3.64 3.32
CA THR A 118 -7.90 -4.17 3.72
C THR A 118 -8.96 -3.93 2.65
N TRP A 119 -8.94 -2.79 1.99
CA TRP A 119 -9.85 -2.50 0.88
C TRP A 119 -9.60 -3.47 -0.28
N ALA A 120 -8.34 -3.68 -0.65
CA ALA A 120 -7.95 -4.59 -1.71
C ALA A 120 -8.27 -6.05 -1.36
N GLU A 121 -8.02 -6.49 -0.13
CA GLU A 121 -8.36 -7.85 0.33
C GLU A 121 -9.86 -8.10 0.25
N LYS A 122 -10.68 -7.22 0.81
CA LYS A 122 -12.14 -7.36 0.78
C LYS A 122 -12.71 -7.42 -0.64
N LYS A 123 -12.07 -6.72 -1.57
CA LYS A 123 -12.55 -6.62 -2.95
C LYS A 123 -12.00 -7.72 -3.85
N TRP A 124 -10.76 -8.12 -3.67
CA TRP A 124 -10.02 -8.94 -4.64
C TRP A 124 -9.49 -10.27 -4.09
N ASP A 125 -9.25 -10.38 -2.78
CA ASP A 125 -8.77 -11.65 -2.20
C ASP A 125 -9.93 -12.60 -1.93
N LEU A 126 -10.57 -12.98 -3.03
CA LEU A 126 -11.75 -13.83 -3.03
C LEU A 126 -11.36 -15.30 -2.79
N ASP A 127 -12.25 -16.03 -2.16
CA ASP A 127 -12.18 -17.49 -2.06
C ASP A 127 -12.22 -18.16 -3.44
N GLN A 128 -11.91 -19.46 -3.47
CA GLN A 128 -11.83 -20.22 -4.71
C GLN A 128 -13.13 -20.17 -5.52
N TYR A 129 -14.28 -20.30 -4.89
CA TYR A 129 -15.58 -20.33 -5.58
C TYR A 129 -15.93 -19.00 -6.28
N PRO A 130 -15.88 -17.83 -5.63
CA PRO A 130 -16.05 -16.55 -6.31
C PRO A 130 -15.04 -16.33 -7.45
N ARG A 131 -13.78 -16.74 -7.28
CA ARG A 131 -12.77 -16.65 -8.35
C ARG A 131 -13.13 -17.48 -9.58
N GLN A 132 -13.63 -18.69 -9.38
CA GLN A 132 -14.11 -19.55 -10.48
C GLN A 132 -15.32 -18.93 -11.17
N LYS A 133 -16.28 -18.40 -10.42
CA LYS A 133 -17.45 -17.69 -10.94
C LYS A 133 -17.06 -16.49 -11.81
N ASN A 134 -16.10 -15.68 -11.35
CA ASN A 134 -15.57 -14.57 -12.13
C ASN A 134 -14.98 -15.07 -13.46
N ARG A 135 -14.14 -16.10 -13.44
CA ARG A 135 -13.58 -16.70 -14.66
C ARG A 135 -14.65 -17.19 -15.62
N ALA A 136 -15.67 -17.87 -15.11
CA ALA A 136 -16.79 -18.37 -15.94
C ALA A 136 -17.61 -17.21 -16.55
N ALA A 137 -17.69 -16.07 -15.88
CA ALA A 137 -18.36 -14.86 -16.35
C ALA A 137 -17.46 -13.95 -17.22
N GLY A 138 -16.22 -14.38 -17.53
CA GLY A 138 -15.24 -13.59 -18.26
C GLY A 138 -14.71 -12.37 -17.50
N LYS A 139 -14.86 -12.33 -16.16
CA LYS A 139 -14.38 -11.24 -15.30
C LYS A 139 -12.99 -11.53 -14.76
N GLY A 140 -12.19 -10.47 -14.59
CA GLY A 140 -10.87 -10.55 -14.01
C GLY A 140 -10.90 -10.88 -12.50
N ASN A 141 -9.87 -11.59 -12.07
CA ASN A 141 -9.49 -11.69 -10.66
C ASN A 141 -8.20 -10.93 -10.45
N TYR A 142 -8.04 -10.39 -9.25
CA TYR A 142 -6.94 -9.50 -8.92
C TYR A 142 -6.25 -9.95 -7.63
N LYS A 143 -4.98 -9.65 -7.51
CA LYS A 143 -4.21 -9.82 -6.27
C LYS A 143 -3.28 -8.64 -6.11
N MET A 144 -3.33 -7.98 -4.96
CA MET A 144 -2.40 -6.92 -4.61
C MET A 144 -1.29 -7.46 -3.71
N VAL A 145 -0.07 -7.01 -3.97
CA VAL A 145 1.10 -7.25 -3.12
C VAL A 145 1.80 -5.90 -2.94
N ARG A 146 2.07 -5.55 -1.69
CA ARG A 146 2.67 -4.26 -1.33
C ARG A 146 3.99 -4.44 -0.59
N TYR A 147 4.95 -3.59 -0.92
CA TYR A 147 6.21 -3.44 -0.18
C TYR A 147 6.41 -1.95 0.15
N ALA A 148 6.19 -1.56 1.39
CA ALA A 148 6.11 -0.17 1.81
C ALA A 148 5.06 0.62 0.99
N ASP A 149 5.47 1.63 0.25
CA ASP A 149 4.65 2.44 -0.66
C ASP A 149 4.58 1.90 -2.09
N ASP A 150 5.51 1.03 -2.48
CA ASP A 150 5.46 0.32 -3.76
C ASP A 150 4.43 -0.83 -3.69
N PHE A 151 3.58 -0.93 -4.70
CA PHE A 151 2.66 -2.05 -4.79
C PHE A 151 2.42 -2.48 -6.24
N VAL A 152 2.05 -3.73 -6.40
CA VAL A 152 1.60 -4.26 -7.67
C VAL A 152 0.22 -4.90 -7.52
N VAL A 153 -0.63 -4.70 -8.53
CA VAL A 153 -1.88 -5.45 -8.67
C VAL A 153 -1.79 -6.31 -9.92
N VAL A 154 -1.79 -7.61 -9.75
CA VAL A 154 -1.78 -8.57 -10.86
C VAL A 154 -3.20 -9.00 -11.21
N SER A 155 -3.48 -9.14 -12.52
CA SER A 155 -4.82 -9.40 -13.04
C SER A 155 -4.81 -10.46 -14.14
N ASN A 156 -5.82 -11.33 -14.13
CA ASN A 156 -6.14 -12.21 -15.26
C ASN A 156 -7.31 -11.68 -16.12
N GLY A 157 -7.74 -10.46 -15.88
CA GLY A 157 -8.74 -9.77 -16.66
C GLY A 157 -8.18 -9.13 -17.94
N THR A 158 -9.00 -8.31 -18.58
CA THR A 158 -8.67 -7.54 -19.77
C THR A 158 -7.89 -6.26 -19.43
N LEU A 159 -7.27 -5.64 -20.44
CA LEU A 159 -6.65 -4.32 -20.28
C LEU A 159 -7.67 -3.24 -19.85
N ALA A 160 -8.91 -3.32 -20.34
CA ALA A 160 -9.97 -2.38 -19.97
C ALA A 160 -10.30 -2.51 -18.47
N GLU A 161 -10.41 -3.74 -17.96
CA GLU A 161 -10.62 -3.98 -16.53
C GLU A 161 -9.42 -3.53 -15.69
N ALA A 162 -8.18 -3.73 -16.15
CA ALA A 162 -6.98 -3.25 -15.47
C ALA A 162 -6.96 -1.70 -15.38
N ARG A 163 -7.41 -1.01 -16.44
CA ARG A 163 -7.58 0.46 -16.41
C ARG A 163 -8.65 0.89 -15.41
N ALA A 164 -9.80 0.21 -15.37
CA ALA A 164 -10.84 0.49 -14.40
C ALA A 164 -10.34 0.33 -12.96
N VAL A 165 -9.57 -0.73 -12.69
CA VAL A 165 -8.94 -0.96 -11.38
C VAL A 165 -7.93 0.14 -11.01
N LYS A 166 -7.15 0.65 -11.98
CA LYS A 166 -6.25 1.79 -11.74
C LYS A 166 -7.03 3.03 -11.30
N GLU A 167 -8.15 3.35 -11.96
CA GLU A 167 -9.01 4.49 -11.57
C GLU A 167 -9.64 4.28 -10.19
N GLU A 168 -10.11 3.07 -9.88
CA GLU A 168 -10.64 2.75 -8.55
C GLU A 168 -9.58 2.91 -7.43
N LEU A 169 -8.34 2.50 -7.68
CA LEU A 169 -7.20 2.71 -6.77
C LEU A 169 -6.95 4.20 -6.54
N LYS A 170 -6.94 4.98 -7.62
CA LYS A 170 -6.76 6.43 -7.57
C LYS A 170 -7.84 7.09 -6.74
N ASP A 171 -9.09 6.75 -6.99
CA ASP A 171 -10.24 7.27 -6.24
C ASP A 171 -10.17 6.89 -4.76
N PHE A 172 -9.84 5.63 -4.45
CA PHE A 172 -9.70 5.19 -3.07
C PHE A 172 -8.57 5.91 -2.33
N LEU A 173 -7.39 6.02 -2.95
CA LEU A 173 -6.25 6.72 -2.36
C LEU A 173 -6.59 8.19 -2.08
N SER A 174 -7.23 8.89 -3.02
CA SER A 174 -7.56 10.30 -2.86
C SER A 174 -8.67 10.54 -1.83
N THR A 175 -9.75 9.78 -1.88
CA THR A 175 -10.93 10.01 -1.04
C THR A 175 -10.77 9.48 0.38
N SER A 176 -10.16 8.30 0.54
CA SER A 176 -10.07 7.61 1.82
C SER A 176 -8.76 7.88 2.56
N LEU A 177 -7.66 8.05 1.83
CA LEU A 177 -6.33 8.21 2.41
C LEU A 177 -5.71 9.59 2.20
N HIS A 178 -6.34 10.45 1.40
CA HIS A 178 -5.78 11.77 1.02
C HIS A 178 -4.37 11.66 0.42
N LEU A 179 -4.16 10.60 -0.38
CA LEU A 179 -2.92 10.31 -1.09
C LEU A 179 -3.16 10.41 -2.60
N GLU A 180 -2.11 10.70 -3.35
CA GLU A 180 -2.16 10.72 -4.82
C GLU A 180 -1.42 9.52 -5.41
N LEU A 181 -2.05 8.85 -6.38
CA LEU A 181 -1.37 7.88 -7.23
C LEU A 181 -0.46 8.63 -8.22
N SER A 182 0.80 8.26 -8.31
CA SER A 182 1.73 8.84 -9.28
C SER A 182 1.37 8.40 -10.69
N GLU A 183 0.75 9.29 -11.49
CA GLU A 183 0.34 9.00 -12.87
C GLU A 183 1.54 8.66 -13.77
N GLU A 184 2.68 9.30 -13.54
CA GLU A 184 3.91 9.11 -14.33
C GLU A 184 4.55 7.75 -14.09
N LYS A 185 4.53 7.28 -12.84
CA LYS A 185 5.16 6.03 -12.43
C LYS A 185 4.20 4.85 -12.44
N THR A 186 2.89 5.09 -12.27
CA THR A 186 1.88 4.02 -12.29
C THR A 186 1.59 3.56 -13.71
N LYS A 187 2.03 2.35 -14.03
CA LYS A 187 1.94 1.75 -15.36
C LYS A 187 1.06 0.50 -15.35
N ILE A 188 0.45 0.22 -16.48
CA ILE A 188 -0.23 -1.06 -16.73
C ILE A 188 0.57 -1.80 -17.78
N THR A 189 1.21 -2.87 -17.38
CA THR A 189 2.13 -3.63 -18.22
C THR A 189 1.59 -5.04 -18.45
N HIS A 190 1.65 -5.53 -19.69
CA HIS A 190 1.43 -6.94 -19.98
C HIS A 190 2.71 -7.73 -19.67
N ILE A 191 2.63 -8.87 -19.00
CA ILE A 191 3.80 -9.64 -18.52
C ILE A 191 4.81 -10.00 -19.62
N ARG A 192 4.37 -10.08 -20.88
CA ARG A 192 5.27 -10.33 -22.03
C ARG A 192 6.29 -9.22 -22.27
N HIS A 193 6.00 -8.01 -21.80
CA HIS A 193 6.90 -6.86 -21.92
C HIS A 193 7.83 -6.70 -20.72
N GLY A 194 7.67 -7.55 -19.71
CA GLY A 194 8.34 -7.40 -18.44
C GLY A 194 7.78 -6.24 -17.61
N PHE A 195 7.94 -6.28 -16.33
CA PHE A 195 7.63 -5.20 -15.39
C PHE A 195 8.70 -5.16 -14.30
N THR A 196 8.82 -4.04 -13.61
CA THR A 196 9.79 -3.88 -12.52
C THR A 196 9.05 -3.75 -11.20
N PHE A 197 9.46 -4.55 -10.23
CA PHE A 197 8.98 -4.47 -8.86
C PHE A 197 10.14 -4.73 -7.91
N LEU A 198 10.43 -3.75 -7.05
CA LEU A 198 11.50 -3.81 -6.03
C LEU A 198 12.94 -3.85 -6.58
N GLY A 199 13.18 -3.34 -7.78
CA GLY A 199 14.50 -3.21 -8.40
C GLY A 199 14.90 -4.37 -9.28
#